data_708290c284a9f51660541af14cafb220
#
_entry.id   708290c284a9f51660541af14cafb220
#
_cell.length_a   1.000
_cell.length_b   1.000
_cell.length_c   1.000
_cell.angle_alpha   90.00
_cell.angle_beta   90.00
_cell.angle_gamma   90.00
#
_symmetry.space_group_name_H-M   'P 1'
#
loop_
_entity.id
_entity.type
_entity.pdbx_description
1 polymer ?
#
loop_
_entity_poly.entity_id
_entity_poly.type
_entity_poly.pdbx_seq_one_letter_code
_entity_poly.pdbx_strand_id
1 'polypeptide(L)'
;MKAAARTSEGDGRRAAVLGKPVGHSLSPALHRAAYAELGLDGWTYDRYETDEDQLPGFVAGLGPEWAGLSLTMPLKRAALALCATVTPVARSVEAVNTMVRGADGSWHGDNTDVPGLVAALGERGVEKAPEAAVLGAGATASSALAALAAMGAGQVEVYVRSEARAEEMREWGRRLGVEALARPWERAAEALRRPLVVATTPAGAADALAADVPEAPGTLFDVLYEPWPTPLAARWAERGGTVLGGLDLLVHQAVLQVEQMTGVPAAPLAAMRAAGTSALAAR
;
A
#
# COMPACT_ATOMS: atom_id res chain seq x y z
N MET A 1 -39.38 -5.48 -2.24
CA MET A 1 -38.99 -6.74 -1.57
C MET A 1 -37.49 -6.74 -1.46
N LYS A 2 -36.92 -6.48 -0.29
CA LYS A 2 -35.48 -6.53 0.00
C LYS A 2 -35.11 -8.00 0.23
N ALA A 3 -34.30 -8.57 -0.65
CA ALA A 3 -33.62 -9.83 -0.37
C ALA A 3 -32.50 -9.55 0.63
N ALA A 4 -32.74 -9.80 1.90
CA ALA A 4 -31.70 -9.85 2.91
C ALA A 4 -30.85 -11.08 2.62
N ALA A 5 -29.59 -10.86 2.27
CA ALA A 5 -28.59 -11.92 2.29
C ALA A 5 -28.45 -12.38 3.74
N ARG A 6 -29.00 -13.57 4.04
CA ARG A 6 -28.78 -14.25 5.33
C ARG A 6 -27.35 -14.75 5.31
N THR A 7 -26.45 -14.03 5.97
CA THR A 7 -25.18 -14.59 6.41
C THR A 7 -25.53 -15.70 7.41
N SER A 8 -25.10 -16.92 7.14
CA SER A 8 -25.25 -18.06 8.03
C SER A 8 -24.51 -17.76 9.33
N GLU A 9 -25.23 -17.69 10.44
CA GLU A 9 -24.66 -17.74 11.78
C GLU A 9 -23.84 -19.05 11.90
N GLY A 10 -22.51 -18.92 12.16
CA GLY A 10 -21.75 -20.04 12.66
C GLY A 10 -20.37 -20.34 12.08
N ASP A 11 -19.93 -19.73 10.98
CA ASP A 11 -18.57 -20.01 10.50
C ASP A 11 -17.67 -18.79 10.66
N GLY A 12 -16.85 -18.82 11.72
CA GLY A 12 -15.80 -17.84 11.99
C GLY A 12 -14.81 -17.81 10.83
N ARG A 13 -14.70 -16.64 10.13
CA ARG A 13 -13.76 -16.44 9.02
C ARG A 13 -12.46 -15.86 9.52
N ARG A 14 -11.38 -16.23 8.87
CA ARG A 14 -10.03 -15.82 9.23
C ARG A 14 -9.37 -15.05 8.12
N ALA A 15 -8.64 -14.00 8.48
CA ALA A 15 -7.70 -13.33 7.60
C ALA A 15 -6.44 -12.97 8.40
N ALA A 16 -5.37 -12.64 7.72
CA ALA A 16 -4.12 -12.26 8.37
C ALA A 16 -3.23 -11.42 7.48
N VAL A 17 -2.28 -10.72 8.08
CA VAL A 17 -1.12 -10.15 7.37
C VAL A 17 0.08 -11.06 7.54
N LEU A 18 0.79 -11.30 6.43
CA LEU A 18 2.02 -12.07 6.35
C LEU A 18 3.17 -11.18 5.87
N GLY A 19 4.37 -11.39 6.41
CA GLY A 19 5.61 -10.71 6.02
C GLY A 19 6.73 -10.96 7.02
N LYS A 20 7.91 -10.38 6.77
CA LYS A 20 9.06 -10.52 7.67
C LYS A 20 9.97 -9.30 7.58
N PRO A 21 10.07 -8.49 8.65
CA PRO A 21 9.31 -8.59 9.92
C PRO A 21 7.86 -8.10 9.76
N VAL A 22 6.93 -8.64 10.54
CA VAL A 22 5.49 -8.26 10.52
C VAL A 22 4.96 -7.83 11.90
N GLY A 23 5.78 -7.95 12.94
CA GLY A 23 5.41 -7.66 14.31
C GLY A 23 4.82 -6.26 14.54
N HIS A 24 5.29 -5.29 13.76
CA HIS A 24 4.86 -3.88 13.82
C HIS A 24 3.70 -3.54 12.87
N SER A 25 3.07 -4.53 12.21
CA SER A 25 1.95 -4.24 11.31
C SER A 25 0.75 -3.70 12.09
N LEU A 26 0.16 -2.62 11.59
CA LEU A 26 -1.09 -2.03 12.09
C LEU A 26 -2.33 -2.69 11.47
N SER A 27 -2.17 -3.53 10.43
CA SER A 27 -3.29 -4.17 9.74
C SER A 27 -4.25 -4.89 10.68
N PRO A 28 -3.82 -5.62 11.73
CA PRO A 28 -4.76 -6.23 12.68
C PRO A 28 -5.65 -5.22 13.40
N ALA A 29 -5.14 -4.05 13.76
CA ALA A 29 -5.95 -3.02 14.40
C ALA A 29 -7.02 -2.47 13.45
N LEU A 30 -6.65 -2.20 12.20
CA LEU A 30 -7.56 -1.69 11.17
C LEU A 30 -8.68 -2.69 10.84
N HIS A 31 -8.31 -3.94 10.55
CA HIS A 31 -9.26 -4.98 10.14
C HIS A 31 -10.21 -5.36 11.27
N ARG A 32 -9.71 -5.52 12.50
CA ARG A 32 -10.56 -5.81 13.66
C ARG A 32 -11.55 -4.69 13.95
N ALA A 33 -11.14 -3.42 13.81
CA ALA A 33 -12.05 -2.30 13.93
C ALA A 33 -13.13 -2.31 12.84
N ALA A 34 -12.76 -2.66 11.61
CA ALA A 34 -13.73 -2.83 10.53
C ALA A 34 -14.72 -3.96 10.83
N TYR A 35 -14.24 -5.12 11.29
CA TYR A 35 -15.10 -6.25 11.61
C TYR A 35 -16.07 -5.92 12.73
N ALA A 36 -15.63 -5.24 13.79
CA ALA A 36 -16.50 -4.80 14.88
C ALA A 36 -17.59 -3.84 14.41
N GLU A 37 -17.24 -2.83 13.60
CA GLU A 37 -18.21 -1.85 13.08
C GLU A 37 -19.21 -2.49 12.10
N LEU A 38 -18.80 -3.53 11.36
CA LEU A 38 -19.62 -4.29 10.43
C LEU A 38 -20.46 -5.39 11.11
N GLY A 39 -20.31 -5.62 12.43
CA GLY A 39 -20.98 -6.71 13.13
C GLY A 39 -20.52 -8.11 12.71
N LEU A 40 -19.27 -8.24 12.27
CA LEU A 40 -18.66 -9.49 11.84
C LEU A 40 -17.96 -10.21 13.03
N ASP A 41 -18.73 -10.53 14.09
CA ASP A 41 -18.21 -11.02 15.36
C ASP A 41 -17.43 -12.34 15.26
N GLY A 42 -17.70 -13.15 14.24
CA GLY A 42 -16.98 -14.40 13.98
C GLY A 42 -15.67 -14.23 13.20
N TRP A 43 -15.33 -13.01 12.78
CA TRP A 43 -14.13 -12.76 11.99
C TRP A 43 -12.91 -12.48 12.85
N THR A 44 -11.76 -13.06 12.47
CA THR A 44 -10.46 -12.81 13.10
C THR A 44 -9.45 -12.29 12.10
N TYR A 45 -8.55 -11.43 12.58
CA TYR A 45 -7.42 -10.97 11.77
C TYR A 45 -6.14 -10.96 12.60
N ASP A 46 -5.17 -11.76 12.16
CA ASP A 46 -3.92 -11.97 12.88
C ASP A 46 -2.70 -11.56 12.05
N ARG A 47 -1.50 -11.79 12.56
CA ARG A 47 -0.24 -11.59 11.87
C ARG A 47 0.62 -12.84 11.99
N TYR A 48 1.29 -13.21 10.90
CA TYR A 48 2.21 -14.34 10.88
C TYR A 48 3.52 -13.93 10.22
N GLU A 49 4.62 -14.10 10.95
CA GLU A 49 5.94 -13.90 10.38
C GLU A 49 6.23 -15.01 9.40
N THR A 50 6.43 -14.64 8.14
CA THR A 50 6.57 -15.58 7.02
C THR A 50 7.54 -14.98 6.01
N ASP A 51 8.51 -15.75 5.53
CA ASP A 51 9.38 -15.41 4.42
C ASP A 51 8.93 -16.07 3.10
N GLU A 52 9.68 -15.82 2.04
CA GLU A 52 9.34 -16.29 0.69
C GLU A 52 9.35 -17.81 0.58
N ASP A 53 10.29 -18.49 1.28
CA ASP A 53 10.40 -19.95 1.26
C ASP A 53 9.27 -20.62 2.03
N GLN A 54 8.77 -19.98 3.08
CA GLN A 54 7.69 -20.48 3.92
C GLN A 54 6.31 -20.27 3.33
N LEU A 55 6.14 -19.22 2.49
CA LEU A 55 4.85 -18.79 1.98
C LEU A 55 4.06 -19.90 1.26
N PRO A 56 4.64 -20.70 0.35
CA PRO A 56 3.89 -21.76 -0.34
C PRO A 56 3.32 -22.81 0.63
N GLY A 57 4.12 -23.25 1.60
CA GLY A 57 3.70 -24.22 2.61
C GLY A 57 2.62 -23.65 3.53
N PHE A 58 2.74 -22.37 3.93
CA PHE A 58 1.72 -21.69 4.72
C PHE A 58 0.37 -21.66 3.98
N VAL A 59 0.36 -21.19 2.74
CA VAL A 59 -0.86 -21.08 1.91
C VAL A 59 -1.50 -22.45 1.66
N ALA A 60 -0.70 -23.48 1.38
CA ALA A 60 -1.19 -24.84 1.16
C ALA A 60 -1.85 -25.46 2.40
N GLY A 61 -1.45 -25.04 3.60
CA GLY A 61 -2.01 -25.53 4.87
C GLY A 61 -3.30 -24.85 5.32
N LEU A 62 -3.82 -23.86 4.57
CA LEU A 62 -4.99 -23.08 4.96
C LEU A 62 -6.31 -23.80 4.61
N GLY A 63 -7.18 -23.95 5.61
CA GLY A 63 -8.51 -24.52 5.47
C GLY A 63 -9.55 -23.56 4.86
N PRO A 64 -10.81 -24.01 4.70
CA PRO A 64 -11.88 -23.22 4.09
C PRO A 64 -12.32 -22.03 4.94
N GLU A 65 -11.98 -21.98 6.22
CA GLU A 65 -12.24 -20.87 7.14
C GLU A 65 -11.47 -19.59 6.77
N TRP A 66 -10.42 -19.69 5.97
CA TRP A 66 -9.63 -18.54 5.54
C TRP A 66 -10.31 -17.79 4.40
N ALA A 67 -10.52 -16.49 4.59
CA ALA A 67 -11.12 -15.58 3.63
C ALA A 67 -10.08 -14.84 2.80
N GLY A 68 -8.94 -14.48 3.39
CA GLY A 68 -7.93 -13.71 2.69
C GLY A 68 -6.62 -13.54 3.47
N LEU A 69 -5.60 -13.09 2.73
CA LEU A 69 -4.29 -12.75 3.24
C LEU A 69 -3.88 -11.37 2.74
N SER A 70 -3.39 -10.52 3.65
CA SER A 70 -2.64 -9.33 3.28
C SER A 70 -1.16 -9.64 3.29
N LEU A 71 -0.43 -9.18 2.29
CA LEU A 71 0.99 -9.49 2.12
C LEU A 71 1.83 -8.21 2.14
N THR A 72 2.89 -8.25 2.94
CA THR A 72 3.91 -7.21 2.93
C THR A 72 5.28 -7.78 2.56
N MET A 73 6.33 -6.97 2.68
CA MET A 73 7.71 -7.40 2.40
C MET A 73 8.08 -8.67 3.17
N PRO A 74 8.75 -9.66 2.53
CA PRO A 74 9.20 -9.66 1.13
C PRO A 74 8.21 -10.33 0.15
N LEU A 75 7.00 -10.70 0.57
CA LEU A 75 6.13 -11.72 -0.02
C LEU A 75 5.40 -11.32 -1.30
N LYS A 76 5.25 -10.01 -1.58
CA LYS A 76 4.32 -9.51 -2.64
C LYS A 76 4.60 -10.07 -4.04
N ARG A 77 5.87 -10.33 -4.38
CA ARG A 77 6.25 -10.92 -5.68
C ARG A 77 6.08 -12.44 -5.67
N ALA A 78 6.49 -13.11 -4.61
CA ALA A 78 6.37 -14.56 -4.47
C ALA A 78 4.91 -15.04 -4.55
N ALA A 79 3.97 -14.25 -4.06
CA ALA A 79 2.55 -14.58 -4.05
C ALA A 79 1.92 -14.69 -5.46
N LEU A 80 2.51 -14.06 -6.48
CA LEU A 80 2.01 -14.16 -7.87
C LEU A 80 1.86 -15.62 -8.34
N ALA A 81 2.84 -16.47 -7.99
CA ALA A 81 2.85 -17.88 -8.38
C ALA A 81 1.82 -18.75 -7.63
N LEU A 82 1.25 -18.23 -6.53
CA LEU A 82 0.30 -18.96 -5.68
C LEU A 82 -1.17 -18.63 -6.02
N CYS A 83 -1.39 -17.65 -6.89
CA CYS A 83 -2.71 -17.21 -7.27
C CYS A 83 -3.18 -17.85 -8.58
N ALA A 84 -4.37 -18.44 -8.59
CA ALA A 84 -4.99 -18.97 -9.79
C ALA A 84 -5.32 -17.85 -10.81
N THR A 85 -5.69 -16.67 -10.30
CA THR A 85 -5.86 -15.45 -11.08
C THR A 85 -5.19 -14.26 -10.39
N VAL A 86 -4.70 -13.32 -11.18
CA VAL A 86 -4.09 -12.07 -10.70
C VAL A 86 -4.71 -10.92 -11.49
N THR A 87 -5.11 -9.87 -10.79
CA THR A 87 -5.68 -8.68 -11.43
C THR A 87 -4.67 -8.00 -12.38
N PRO A 88 -5.15 -7.26 -13.40
CA PRO A 88 -4.26 -6.51 -14.28
C PRO A 88 -3.33 -5.55 -13.51
N VAL A 89 -3.83 -4.91 -12.45
CA VAL A 89 -3.05 -3.99 -11.61
C VAL A 89 -1.91 -4.74 -10.92
N ALA A 90 -2.21 -5.82 -10.18
CA ALA A 90 -1.18 -6.59 -9.49
C ALA A 90 -0.14 -7.18 -10.45
N ARG A 91 -0.57 -7.58 -11.65
CA ARG A 91 0.31 -8.11 -12.70
C ARG A 91 1.24 -7.03 -13.26
N SER A 92 0.73 -5.81 -13.48
CA SER A 92 1.52 -4.71 -14.06
C SER A 92 2.65 -4.24 -13.13
N VAL A 93 2.42 -4.28 -11.81
CA VAL A 93 3.41 -3.91 -10.80
C VAL A 93 4.19 -5.10 -10.22
N GLU A 94 3.89 -6.32 -10.69
CA GLU A 94 4.49 -7.58 -10.20
C GLU A 94 4.43 -7.72 -8.68
N ALA A 95 3.32 -7.31 -8.08
CA ALA A 95 3.15 -7.32 -6.62
C ALA A 95 1.70 -7.60 -6.24
N VAL A 96 1.48 -8.70 -5.52
CA VAL A 96 0.22 -9.05 -4.85
C VAL A 96 0.34 -8.67 -3.39
N ASN A 97 -0.44 -7.70 -2.92
CA ASN A 97 -0.54 -7.37 -1.50
C ASN A 97 -1.80 -7.95 -0.85
N THR A 98 -2.68 -8.52 -1.64
CA THR A 98 -3.98 -9.06 -1.21
C THR A 98 -4.25 -10.37 -1.92
N MET A 99 -4.50 -11.44 -1.17
CA MET A 99 -5.00 -12.71 -1.70
C MET A 99 -6.39 -12.96 -1.10
N VAL A 100 -7.36 -13.25 -1.96
CA VAL A 100 -8.74 -13.56 -1.55
C VAL A 100 -9.08 -14.99 -1.95
N ARG A 101 -9.71 -15.75 -1.05
CA ARG A 101 -10.09 -17.11 -1.32
C ARG A 101 -11.40 -17.17 -2.08
N GLY A 102 -11.39 -17.82 -3.22
CA GLY A 102 -12.58 -18.11 -4.02
C GLY A 102 -13.46 -19.20 -3.39
N ALA A 103 -14.72 -19.27 -3.83
CA ALA A 103 -15.65 -20.31 -3.39
C ALA A 103 -15.20 -21.73 -3.78
N ASP A 104 -14.38 -21.85 -4.82
CA ASP A 104 -13.76 -23.10 -5.27
C ASP A 104 -12.49 -23.46 -4.48
N GLY A 105 -12.11 -22.63 -3.51
CA GLY A 105 -10.91 -22.79 -2.70
C GLY A 105 -9.61 -22.25 -3.36
N SER A 106 -9.67 -21.73 -4.56
CA SER A 106 -8.53 -21.10 -5.24
C SER A 106 -8.22 -19.73 -4.64
N TRP A 107 -6.99 -19.23 -4.85
CA TRP A 107 -6.56 -17.91 -4.42
C TRP A 107 -6.54 -16.94 -5.60
N HIS A 108 -7.07 -15.74 -5.37
CA HIS A 108 -7.09 -14.64 -6.33
C HIS A 108 -6.24 -13.50 -5.79
N GLY A 109 -5.27 -13.05 -6.58
CA GLY A 109 -4.31 -12.02 -6.19
C GLY A 109 -4.69 -10.63 -6.69
N ASP A 110 -4.57 -9.63 -5.82
CA ASP A 110 -4.76 -8.22 -6.17
C ASP A 110 -3.67 -7.33 -5.56
N ASN A 111 -3.61 -6.09 -6.03
CA ASN A 111 -2.79 -5.03 -5.45
C ASN A 111 -3.67 -3.85 -5.08
N THR A 112 -3.95 -3.71 -3.79
CA THR A 112 -4.73 -2.59 -3.24
C THR A 112 -3.88 -1.36 -2.89
N ASP A 113 -2.54 -1.45 -2.99
CA ASP A 113 -1.66 -0.27 -2.75
C ASP A 113 -1.88 0.80 -3.83
N VAL A 114 -2.02 0.39 -5.10
CA VAL A 114 -2.21 1.32 -6.23
C VAL A 114 -3.49 2.13 -6.06
N PRO A 115 -4.70 1.54 -5.99
CA PRO A 115 -5.92 2.32 -5.77
C PRO A 115 -5.96 2.96 -4.38
N GLY A 116 -5.32 2.40 -3.36
CA GLY A 116 -5.20 3.00 -2.04
C GLY A 116 -4.42 4.31 -2.05
N LEU A 117 -3.33 4.38 -2.81
CA LEU A 117 -2.54 5.60 -2.96
C LEU A 117 -3.32 6.68 -3.72
N VAL A 118 -4.03 6.30 -4.78
CA VAL A 118 -4.91 7.22 -5.53
C VAL A 118 -6.00 7.78 -4.61
N ALA A 119 -6.65 6.93 -3.82
CA ALA A 119 -7.70 7.33 -2.90
C ALA A 119 -7.20 8.28 -1.79
N ALA A 120 -6.03 7.97 -1.21
CA ALA A 120 -5.41 8.82 -0.20
C ALA A 120 -5.04 10.21 -0.75
N LEU A 121 -4.49 10.29 -1.95
CA LEU A 121 -4.20 11.56 -2.62
C LEU A 121 -5.49 12.33 -2.95
N GLY A 122 -6.50 11.63 -3.47
CA GLY A 122 -7.81 12.23 -3.79
C GLY A 122 -8.50 12.84 -2.56
N GLU A 123 -8.38 12.22 -1.38
CA GLU A 123 -8.92 12.76 -0.12
C GLU A 123 -8.28 14.11 0.27
N ARG A 124 -7.07 14.38 -0.22
CA ARG A 124 -6.35 15.66 -0.05
C ARG A 124 -6.50 16.61 -1.23
N GLY A 125 -7.44 16.33 -2.15
CA GLY A 125 -7.71 17.16 -3.31
C GLY A 125 -6.72 17.01 -4.47
N VAL A 126 -5.83 16.00 -4.43
CA VAL A 126 -4.89 15.70 -5.52
C VAL A 126 -5.53 14.67 -6.45
N GLU A 127 -6.30 15.15 -7.43
CA GLU A 127 -7.03 14.30 -8.39
C GLU A 127 -6.20 13.92 -9.61
N LYS A 128 -5.20 14.71 -9.96
CA LYS A 128 -4.31 14.52 -11.11
C LYS A 128 -2.86 14.76 -10.74
N ALA A 129 -1.95 14.04 -11.36
CA ALA A 129 -0.52 14.12 -11.10
C ALA A 129 0.30 14.18 -12.41
N PRO A 130 0.12 15.21 -13.27
CA PRO A 130 0.83 15.31 -14.54
C PRO A 130 2.36 15.45 -14.35
N GLU A 131 2.77 16.06 -13.24
CA GLU A 131 4.15 16.25 -12.84
C GLU A 131 4.39 15.68 -11.45
N ALA A 132 5.17 14.61 -11.37
CA ALA A 132 5.46 13.95 -10.11
C ALA A 132 6.88 13.38 -10.07
N ALA A 133 7.36 13.14 -8.85
CA ALA A 133 8.60 12.42 -8.62
C ALA A 133 8.40 11.31 -7.60
N VAL A 134 9.18 10.23 -7.75
CA VAL A 134 9.26 9.10 -6.82
C VAL A 134 10.68 9.01 -6.26
N LEU A 135 10.80 8.97 -4.95
CA LEU A 135 12.04 8.68 -4.25
C LEU A 135 12.07 7.18 -3.87
N GLY A 136 12.95 6.42 -4.51
CA GLY A 136 13.09 4.97 -4.30
C GLY A 136 12.66 4.10 -5.48
N ALA A 137 12.90 2.78 -5.38
CA ALA A 137 12.66 1.81 -6.45
C ALA A 137 12.35 0.39 -5.90
N GLY A 138 11.52 0.30 -4.87
CA GLY A 138 11.02 -0.97 -4.31
C GLY A 138 9.61 -1.32 -4.83
N ALA A 139 9.00 -2.37 -4.26
CA ALA A 139 7.62 -2.77 -4.60
C ALA A 139 6.59 -1.65 -4.38
N THR A 140 6.80 -0.80 -3.36
CA THR A 140 5.94 0.37 -3.14
C THR A 140 6.18 1.44 -4.19
N ALA A 141 7.41 1.59 -4.73
CA ALA A 141 7.71 2.51 -5.82
C ALA A 141 7.02 2.10 -7.12
N SER A 142 6.96 0.79 -7.44
CA SER A 142 6.21 0.33 -8.62
C SER A 142 4.71 0.60 -8.48
N SER A 143 4.14 0.41 -7.27
CA SER A 143 2.75 0.76 -6.99
C SER A 143 2.52 2.28 -7.08
N ALA A 144 3.46 3.09 -6.61
CA ALA A 144 3.39 4.56 -6.74
C ALA A 144 3.42 4.98 -8.21
N LEU A 145 4.31 4.40 -9.01
CA LEU A 145 4.39 4.69 -10.45
C LEU A 145 3.09 4.34 -11.17
N ALA A 146 2.48 3.19 -10.83
CA ALA A 146 1.18 2.78 -11.38
C ALA A 146 0.05 3.74 -10.95
N ALA A 147 0.03 4.19 -9.69
CA ALA A 147 -0.95 5.16 -9.22
C ALA A 147 -0.79 6.50 -9.94
N LEU A 148 0.42 7.00 -10.11
CA LEU A 148 0.70 8.24 -10.83
C LEU A 148 0.30 8.13 -12.31
N ALA A 149 0.56 6.99 -12.97
CA ALA A 149 0.08 6.73 -14.33
C ALA A 149 -1.45 6.79 -14.40
N ALA A 150 -2.15 6.16 -13.46
CA ALA A 150 -3.62 6.20 -13.38
C ALA A 150 -4.15 7.61 -13.12
N MET A 151 -3.36 8.48 -12.46
CA MET A 151 -3.68 9.89 -12.22
C MET A 151 -3.27 10.82 -13.37
N GLY A 152 -2.85 10.27 -14.51
CA GLY A 152 -2.57 11.00 -15.73
C GLY A 152 -1.13 11.47 -15.90
N ALA A 153 -0.17 10.93 -15.13
CA ALA A 153 1.23 11.19 -15.38
C ALA A 153 1.66 10.54 -16.70
N GLY A 154 2.15 11.34 -17.65
CA GLY A 154 2.82 10.83 -18.84
C GLY A 154 4.30 10.53 -18.61
N GLN A 155 4.89 11.23 -17.63
CA GLN A 155 6.29 11.13 -17.26
C GLN A 155 6.44 11.29 -15.74
N VAL A 156 7.32 10.48 -15.13
CA VAL A 156 7.63 10.54 -13.69
C VAL A 156 9.13 10.48 -13.49
N GLU A 157 9.69 11.42 -12.74
CA GLU A 157 11.09 11.34 -12.32
C GLU A 157 11.24 10.36 -11.17
N VAL A 158 12.19 9.43 -11.27
CA VAL A 158 12.43 8.41 -10.26
C VAL A 158 13.88 8.46 -9.79
N TYR A 159 14.09 8.74 -8.52
CA TYR A 159 15.42 8.90 -7.93
C TYR A 159 15.88 7.61 -7.25
N VAL A 160 16.98 7.03 -7.75
CA VAL A 160 17.44 5.69 -7.36
C VAL A 160 18.94 5.65 -7.12
N ARG A 161 19.39 4.67 -6.31
CA ARG A 161 20.80 4.54 -5.90
C ARG A 161 21.66 3.63 -6.80
N SER A 162 21.06 2.94 -7.78
CA SER A 162 21.81 2.06 -8.66
C SER A 162 21.17 1.96 -10.04
N GLU A 163 22.00 1.70 -11.07
CA GLU A 163 21.53 1.52 -12.45
C GLU A 163 20.59 0.31 -12.59
N ALA A 164 20.82 -0.76 -11.83
CA ALA A 164 19.91 -1.91 -11.82
C ALA A 164 18.49 -1.52 -11.40
N ARG A 165 18.36 -0.66 -10.38
CA ARG A 165 17.06 -0.12 -9.96
C ARG A 165 16.50 0.88 -10.96
N ALA A 166 17.35 1.65 -11.63
CA ALA A 166 16.94 2.55 -12.70
C ALA A 166 16.29 1.78 -13.84
N GLU A 167 16.93 0.70 -14.30
CA GLU A 167 16.39 -0.12 -15.38
C GLU A 167 15.09 -0.82 -14.99
N GLU A 168 14.99 -1.31 -13.76
CA GLU A 168 13.77 -1.90 -13.22
C GLU A 168 12.59 -0.89 -13.25
N MET A 169 12.83 0.36 -12.85
CA MET A 169 11.81 1.42 -12.89
C MET A 169 11.43 1.80 -14.32
N ARG A 170 12.38 1.85 -15.26
CA ARG A 170 12.08 2.07 -16.67
C ARG A 170 11.23 0.95 -17.27
N GLU A 171 11.50 -0.30 -16.90
CA GLU A 171 10.70 -1.45 -17.35
C GLU A 171 9.26 -1.37 -16.82
N TRP A 172 9.07 -1.05 -15.54
CA TRP A 172 7.72 -0.80 -15.02
C TRP A 172 7.03 0.37 -15.72
N GLY A 173 7.77 1.46 -16.00
CA GLY A 173 7.25 2.58 -16.76
C GLY A 173 6.72 2.16 -18.13
N ARG A 174 7.50 1.37 -18.89
CA ARG A 174 7.08 0.83 -20.19
C ARG A 174 5.79 0.00 -20.10
N ARG A 175 5.68 -0.87 -19.08
CA ARG A 175 4.49 -1.71 -18.85
C ARG A 175 3.26 -0.91 -18.46
N LEU A 176 3.46 0.18 -17.75
CA LEU A 176 2.41 1.07 -17.26
C LEU A 176 2.04 2.18 -18.23
N GLY A 177 2.75 2.31 -19.36
CA GLY A 177 2.53 3.37 -20.34
C GLY A 177 2.94 4.77 -19.84
N VAL A 178 3.87 4.84 -18.88
CA VAL A 178 4.42 6.09 -18.35
C VAL A 178 5.94 6.12 -18.52
N GLU A 179 6.50 7.26 -18.90
CA GLU A 179 7.95 7.42 -19.02
C GLU A 179 8.58 7.58 -17.61
N ALA A 180 9.28 6.54 -17.13
CA ALA A 180 10.05 6.63 -15.90
C ALA A 180 11.45 7.20 -16.18
N LEU A 181 11.65 8.47 -15.86
CA LEU A 181 12.94 9.16 -15.97
C LEU A 181 13.81 8.86 -14.74
N ALA A 182 14.57 7.80 -14.81
CA ALA A 182 15.49 7.45 -13.73
C ALA A 182 16.61 8.50 -13.59
N ARG A 183 16.83 8.95 -12.36
CA ARG A 183 17.83 9.93 -11.94
C ARG A 183 18.70 9.35 -10.82
N PRO A 184 19.98 9.69 -10.75
CA PRO A 184 20.82 9.27 -9.65
C PRO A 184 20.37 9.92 -8.33
N TRP A 185 20.52 9.19 -7.23
CA TRP A 185 20.08 9.61 -5.88
C TRP A 185 20.73 10.92 -5.43
N GLU A 186 21.94 11.20 -5.85
CA GLU A 186 22.69 12.43 -5.54
C GLU A 186 21.96 13.70 -6.03
N ARG A 187 21.02 13.53 -6.95
CA ARG A 187 20.17 14.62 -7.47
C ARG A 187 18.76 14.63 -6.84
N ALA A 188 18.49 13.82 -5.82
CA ALA A 188 17.15 13.65 -5.25
C ALA A 188 16.52 14.95 -4.72
N ALA A 189 17.33 15.95 -4.33
CA ALA A 189 16.83 17.27 -3.97
C ALA A 189 16.04 17.98 -5.11
N GLU A 190 16.27 17.62 -6.38
CA GLU A 190 15.52 18.16 -7.51
C GLU A 190 14.05 17.69 -7.49
N ALA A 191 13.78 16.48 -6.96
CA ALA A 191 12.44 15.95 -6.80
C ALA A 191 11.53 16.87 -6.00
N LEU A 192 12.09 17.52 -4.97
CA LEU A 192 11.33 18.32 -3.99
C LEU A 192 10.65 19.56 -4.59
N ARG A 193 11.00 19.90 -5.82
CA ARG A 193 10.38 21.00 -6.58
C ARG A 193 9.17 20.55 -7.39
N ARG A 194 8.86 19.23 -7.44
CA ARG A 194 7.69 18.74 -8.16
C ARG A 194 6.41 18.99 -7.34
N PRO A 195 5.29 19.24 -8.02
CA PRO A 195 4.00 19.43 -7.33
C PRO A 195 3.59 18.26 -6.45
N LEU A 196 3.99 17.04 -6.82
CA LEU A 196 3.77 15.83 -6.04
C LEU A 196 5.07 15.00 -5.95
N VAL A 197 5.45 14.69 -4.72
CA VAL A 197 6.59 13.79 -4.41
C VAL A 197 6.08 12.59 -3.62
N VAL A 198 6.39 11.39 -4.08
CA VAL A 198 6.10 10.14 -3.36
C VAL A 198 7.41 9.54 -2.86
N ALA A 199 7.64 9.57 -1.56
CA ALA A 199 8.81 8.98 -0.91
C ALA A 199 8.51 7.54 -0.51
N THR A 200 9.23 6.59 -1.10
CA THR A 200 9.08 5.14 -0.86
C THR A 200 10.36 4.51 -0.29
N THR A 201 11.24 5.34 0.24
CA THR A 201 12.53 4.91 0.79
C THR A 201 12.39 4.34 2.20
N PRO A 202 13.32 3.49 2.65
CA PRO A 202 13.41 3.10 4.05
C PRO A 202 13.63 4.30 4.98
N ALA A 203 13.29 4.14 6.26
CA ALA A 203 13.53 5.16 7.28
C ALA A 203 15.00 5.64 7.29
N GLY A 204 15.19 6.93 7.45
CA GLY A 204 16.51 7.58 7.45
C GLY A 204 17.08 7.89 6.06
N ALA A 205 16.62 7.20 5.00
CA ALA A 205 17.26 7.33 3.68
C ALA A 205 17.01 8.67 2.98
N ALA A 206 15.89 9.34 3.30
CA ALA A 206 15.53 10.63 2.73
C ALA A 206 15.71 11.80 3.72
N ASP A 207 16.17 11.55 4.95
CA ASP A 207 16.22 12.57 6.01
C ASP A 207 17.07 13.79 5.64
N ALA A 208 18.20 13.57 4.98
CA ALA A 208 19.09 14.65 4.55
C ALA A 208 18.42 15.63 3.56
N LEU A 209 17.42 15.16 2.81
CA LEU A 209 16.66 16.00 1.86
C LEU A 209 15.81 17.06 2.55
N ALA A 210 15.58 16.95 3.87
CA ALA A 210 14.85 17.96 4.63
C ALA A 210 15.49 19.36 4.53
N ALA A 211 16.81 19.43 4.39
CA ALA A 211 17.53 20.70 4.22
C ALA A 211 17.20 21.42 2.91
N ASP A 212 16.82 20.67 1.87
CA ASP A 212 16.60 21.14 0.51
C ASP A 212 15.11 21.41 0.19
N VAL A 213 14.19 21.25 1.16
CA VAL A 213 12.75 21.50 0.98
C VAL A 213 12.53 22.97 0.60
N PRO A 214 11.87 23.27 -0.55
CA PRO A 214 11.66 24.65 -1.00
C PRO A 214 10.73 25.44 -0.07
N GLU A 215 10.67 26.75 -0.23
CA GLU A 215 9.84 27.64 0.61
C GLU A 215 8.33 27.44 0.42
N ALA A 216 7.93 26.95 -0.74
CA ALA A 216 6.53 26.66 -1.08
C ALA A 216 6.44 25.27 -1.74
N PRO A 217 6.58 24.18 -0.96
CA PRO A 217 6.52 22.83 -1.50
C PRO A 217 5.09 22.44 -1.84
N GLY A 218 4.92 21.51 -2.78
CA GLY A 218 3.62 20.97 -3.14
C GLY A 218 3.11 19.93 -2.13
N THR A 219 2.79 18.74 -2.62
CA THR A 219 2.35 17.60 -1.81
C THR A 219 3.48 16.57 -1.67
N LEU A 220 3.75 16.16 -0.45
CA LEU A 220 4.59 15.00 -0.13
C LEU A 220 3.71 13.84 0.33
N PHE A 221 3.88 12.68 -0.28
CA PHE A 221 3.38 11.42 0.23
C PHE A 221 4.57 10.57 0.69
N ASP A 222 4.81 10.50 1.98
CA ASP A 222 5.84 9.64 2.56
C ASP A 222 5.20 8.35 3.07
N VAL A 223 5.57 7.20 2.50
CA VAL A 223 4.94 5.92 2.82
C VAL A 223 5.30 5.35 4.20
N LEU A 224 6.15 6.04 4.94
CA LEU A 224 6.49 5.68 6.31
C LEU A 224 5.40 6.13 7.29
N TYR A 225 5.16 5.31 8.29
CA TYR A 225 4.32 5.65 9.46
C TYR A 225 5.04 5.46 10.79
N GLU A 226 6.28 4.93 10.75
CA GLU A 226 7.15 4.75 11.92
C GLU A 226 8.62 4.72 11.47
N PRO A 227 9.46 5.67 11.94
CA PRO A 227 9.12 6.86 12.74
C PRO A 227 8.23 7.86 11.97
N TRP A 228 7.39 8.60 12.70
CA TRP A 228 6.54 9.62 12.10
C TRP A 228 6.38 10.84 13.03
N PRO A 229 6.42 12.10 12.51
CA PRO A 229 6.79 12.42 11.12
C PRO A 229 8.27 12.12 10.85
N THR A 230 8.61 11.83 9.60
CA THR A 230 10.01 11.82 9.16
C THR A 230 10.59 13.23 9.13
N PRO A 231 11.91 13.43 9.21
CA PRO A 231 12.51 14.76 9.07
C PRO A 231 12.08 15.48 7.79
N LEU A 232 11.97 14.76 6.67
CA LEU A 232 11.48 15.30 5.40
C LEU A 232 10.03 15.75 5.52
N ALA A 233 9.15 14.92 6.07
CA ALA A 233 7.72 15.24 6.26
C ALA A 233 7.50 16.42 7.21
N ALA A 234 8.24 16.47 8.33
CA ALA A 234 8.19 17.57 9.28
C ALA A 234 8.58 18.89 8.60
N ARG A 235 9.71 18.89 7.89
CA ARG A 235 10.18 20.09 7.20
C ARG A 235 9.24 20.55 6.10
N TRP A 236 8.62 19.59 5.38
CA TRP A 236 7.62 19.87 4.35
C TRP A 236 6.40 20.60 4.92
N ALA A 237 5.88 20.12 6.05
CA ALA A 237 4.76 20.74 6.76
C ALA A 237 5.12 22.13 7.31
N GLU A 238 6.31 22.31 7.88
CA GLU A 238 6.81 23.62 8.35
C GLU A 238 6.85 24.67 7.25
N ARG A 239 7.11 24.24 5.99
CA ARG A 239 7.10 25.11 4.81
C ARG A 239 5.71 25.29 4.19
N GLY A 240 4.64 24.79 4.86
CA GLY A 240 3.25 24.95 4.43
C GLY A 240 2.81 24.00 3.31
N GLY A 241 3.60 22.99 2.96
CA GLY A 241 3.21 21.96 2.00
C GLY A 241 2.24 20.94 2.59
N THR A 242 1.49 20.27 1.72
CA THR A 242 0.61 19.17 2.12
C THR A 242 1.42 17.90 2.36
N VAL A 243 1.15 17.21 3.48
CA VAL A 243 1.83 15.95 3.81
C VAL A 243 0.80 14.84 4.03
N LEU A 244 1.05 13.70 3.38
CA LEU A 244 0.37 12.43 3.65
C LEU A 244 1.42 11.44 4.20
N GLY A 245 1.01 10.62 5.15
CA GLY A 245 1.88 9.59 5.75
C GLY A 245 1.50 8.19 5.34
N GLY A 246 2.35 7.23 5.71
CA GLY A 246 2.11 5.82 5.43
C GLY A 246 0.83 5.28 6.04
N LEU A 247 0.32 5.91 7.12
CA LEU A 247 -0.98 5.52 7.69
C LEU A 247 -2.13 5.82 6.71
N ASP A 248 -2.08 6.91 5.94
CA ASP A 248 -3.09 7.22 4.92
C ASP A 248 -3.14 6.10 3.86
N LEU A 249 -1.99 5.68 3.32
CA LEU A 249 -1.92 4.54 2.39
C LEU A 249 -2.42 3.26 3.06
N LEU A 250 -1.95 2.97 4.26
CA LEU A 250 -2.28 1.74 4.97
C LEU A 250 -3.79 1.60 5.21
N VAL A 251 -4.47 2.69 5.55
CA VAL A 251 -5.92 2.70 5.76
C VAL A 251 -6.66 2.49 4.45
N HIS A 252 -6.36 3.26 3.40
CA HIS A 252 -7.09 3.17 2.13
C HIS A 252 -6.91 1.81 1.44
N GLN A 253 -5.72 1.23 1.46
CA GLN A 253 -5.51 -0.11 0.91
C GLN A 253 -6.21 -1.20 1.75
N ALA A 254 -6.28 -1.03 3.09
CA ALA A 254 -6.95 -1.97 3.96
C ALA A 254 -8.49 -1.92 3.83
N VAL A 255 -9.06 -0.76 3.53
CA VAL A 255 -10.49 -0.63 3.18
C VAL A 255 -10.83 -1.57 2.03
N LEU A 256 -10.08 -1.53 0.94
CA LEU A 256 -10.27 -2.41 -0.21
C LEU A 256 -10.05 -3.88 0.13
N GLN A 257 -9.10 -4.19 1.01
CA GLN A 257 -8.89 -5.56 1.50
C GLN A 257 -10.08 -6.08 2.29
N VAL A 258 -10.64 -5.27 3.19
CA VAL A 258 -11.86 -5.65 3.93
C VAL A 258 -13.01 -5.91 2.97
N GLU A 259 -13.27 -5.00 2.02
CA GLU A 259 -14.32 -5.14 1.02
C GLU A 259 -14.19 -6.45 0.22
N GLN A 260 -12.98 -6.73 -0.27
CA GLN A 260 -12.71 -7.93 -1.07
C GLN A 260 -12.81 -9.22 -0.26
N MET A 261 -12.29 -9.25 0.97
CA MET A 261 -12.28 -10.44 1.81
C MET A 261 -13.66 -10.77 2.41
N THR A 262 -14.44 -9.74 2.71
CA THR A 262 -15.77 -9.90 3.37
C THR A 262 -16.94 -9.86 2.40
N GLY A 263 -16.76 -9.29 1.21
CA GLY A 263 -17.82 -9.04 0.24
C GLY A 263 -18.74 -7.87 0.60
N VAL A 264 -18.41 -7.07 1.62
CA VAL A 264 -19.18 -5.85 1.93
C VAL A 264 -18.93 -4.77 0.87
N PRO A 265 -19.93 -3.96 0.51
CA PRO A 265 -19.81 -2.97 -0.55
C PRO A 265 -19.02 -1.71 -0.13
N ALA A 266 -18.86 -1.47 1.18
CA ALA A 266 -18.09 -0.34 1.71
C ALA A 266 -17.59 -0.65 3.11
N ALA A 267 -16.29 -0.62 3.30
CA ALA A 267 -15.67 -0.79 4.61
C ALA A 267 -15.66 0.56 5.40
N PRO A 268 -15.68 0.50 6.74
CA PRO A 268 -15.82 1.69 7.59
C PRO A 268 -14.48 2.44 7.73
N LEU A 269 -14.11 3.22 6.73
CA LEU A 269 -12.87 3.99 6.65
C LEU A 269 -12.57 4.78 7.94
N ALA A 270 -13.57 5.47 8.50
CA ALA A 270 -13.38 6.32 9.67
C ALA A 270 -12.98 5.50 10.92
N ALA A 271 -13.65 4.37 11.17
CA ALA A 271 -13.34 3.47 12.29
C ALA A 271 -11.93 2.85 12.11
N MET A 272 -11.60 2.42 10.90
CA MET A 272 -10.29 1.87 10.57
C MET A 272 -9.19 2.90 10.80
N ARG A 273 -9.36 4.14 10.33
CA ARG A 273 -8.38 5.22 10.54
C ARG A 273 -8.19 5.54 12.02
N ALA A 274 -9.28 5.66 12.77
CA ALA A 274 -9.22 5.91 14.21
C ALA A 274 -8.44 4.81 14.95
N ALA A 275 -8.69 3.54 14.62
CA ALA A 275 -7.98 2.41 15.19
C ALA A 275 -6.49 2.41 14.84
N GLY A 276 -6.13 2.73 13.58
CA GLY A 276 -4.74 2.86 13.15
C GLY A 276 -4.00 3.98 13.87
N THR A 277 -4.63 5.15 14.00
CA THR A 277 -4.08 6.30 14.73
C THR A 277 -3.86 5.96 16.21
N SER A 278 -4.84 5.34 16.86
CA SER A 278 -4.73 4.92 18.26
C SER A 278 -3.63 3.88 18.47
N ALA A 279 -3.55 2.91 17.57
CA ALA A 279 -2.52 1.86 17.67
C ALA A 279 -1.11 2.41 17.42
N LEU A 280 -0.96 3.44 16.58
CA LEU A 280 0.32 4.12 16.36
C LEU A 280 0.72 4.96 17.56
N ALA A 281 -0.22 5.68 18.18
CA ALA A 281 0.04 6.50 19.37
C ALA A 281 0.35 5.69 20.64
N ALA A 282 0.01 4.39 20.67
CA ALA A 282 0.26 3.49 21.80
C ALA A 282 1.65 2.83 21.75
N ARG A 283 2.51 3.16 20.78
CA ARG A 283 3.89 2.65 20.62
C ARG A 283 4.91 3.58 21.27
#